data_50421f4328ff42840c2ac09c9184efa0
#
_entry.id   50421f4328ff42840c2ac09c9184efa0
#
_cell.length_a   1.000
_cell.length_b   1.000
_cell.length_c   1.000
_cell.angle_alpha   90.00
_cell.angle_beta   90.00
_cell.angle_gamma   90.00
#
_symmetry.space_group_name_H-M   'P 1'
#
loop_
_entity.id
_entity.type
_entity.pdbx_description
1 polymer ?
#
loop_
_entity_poly.entity_id
_entity_poly.type
_entity_poly.pdbx_seq_one_letter_code
_entity_poly.pdbx_strand_id
1 'polypeptide(L)'
;KRAQVLGTITHSSKGLCVAGTHGKTTTSTMTAHLLHQSHVECTAFLGGISKNYGTNLLLSQTSPYTVIEADEFDRSFHWLSPYMTVITSTDPDHLDIYSTEQAYLESFEHYTTLIQPGGALIIRKGISLQPKVQPGVRVYTYSRDEGDFHAENIRIGNGEIFIDFVAPDTRINDIQLGIPVSINIENGVAAMALAHLNGVTDEEIKRGMASFRGVDRRFDFKIKNDRIVFLSDYAHHPSEIKQSVLSMRELYKDKKITAIFQPHLYTRTRDFYQDFADSLSLLDEVILVDIYPAREAPIPGVTSKLIYDNLRPGIEKSMCKKEDILNILKDKNIEVLITLGAGDIDNYVPEIKELLETKKIKNE
;
A
#
# COMPACT_ATOMS: atom_id res chain seq x y z
N LYS A 1 5.19 -16.07 -20.17
CA LYS A 1 4.95 -14.82 -19.40
C LYS A 1 5.42 -15.02 -17.94
N ARG A 2 5.71 -13.92 -17.21
CA ARG A 2 6.08 -13.95 -15.76
C ARG A 2 5.03 -14.74 -14.94
N ALA A 3 3.75 -14.49 -15.18
CA ALA A 3 2.66 -15.18 -14.49
C ALA A 3 2.71 -16.71 -14.62
N GLN A 4 3.08 -17.23 -15.79
CA GLN A 4 3.19 -18.68 -16.01
C GLN A 4 4.35 -19.30 -15.21
N VAL A 5 5.48 -18.59 -15.10
CA VAL A 5 6.61 -19.04 -14.26
C VAL A 5 6.22 -19.07 -12.79
N LEU A 6 5.55 -18.02 -12.31
CA LEU A 6 5.01 -17.97 -10.94
C LEU A 6 3.98 -19.10 -10.70
N GLY A 7 3.15 -19.41 -11.71
CA GLY A 7 2.24 -20.55 -11.68
C GLY A 7 2.98 -21.86 -11.46
N THR A 8 4.04 -22.12 -12.23
CA THR A 8 4.88 -23.34 -12.07
C THR A 8 5.47 -23.42 -10.67
N ILE A 9 5.92 -22.29 -10.10
CA ILE A 9 6.48 -22.24 -8.75
C ILE A 9 5.42 -22.58 -7.71
N THR A 10 4.21 -22.01 -7.81
CA THR A 10 3.11 -22.29 -6.84
C THR A 10 2.57 -23.70 -6.94
N HIS A 11 2.74 -24.39 -8.08
CA HIS A 11 2.43 -25.83 -8.20
C HIS A 11 3.41 -26.71 -7.42
N SER A 12 4.66 -26.28 -7.28
CA SER A 12 5.72 -27.06 -6.62
C SER A 12 6.03 -26.61 -5.20
N SER A 13 5.36 -25.57 -4.70
CA SER A 13 5.51 -25.02 -3.36
C SER A 13 4.14 -24.68 -2.75
N LYS A 14 4.11 -24.34 -1.46
CA LYS A 14 2.93 -23.79 -0.81
C LYS A 14 2.82 -22.30 -1.08
N GLY A 15 2.09 -21.93 -2.14
CA GLY A 15 1.88 -20.53 -2.51
C GLY A 15 1.05 -19.77 -1.48
N LEU A 16 1.63 -18.75 -0.86
CA LEU A 16 0.95 -17.78 0.00
C LEU A 16 0.73 -16.51 -0.82
N CYS A 17 -0.49 -16.36 -1.34
CA CYS A 17 -0.79 -15.36 -2.34
C CYS A 17 -1.56 -14.17 -1.74
N VAL A 18 -1.33 -12.97 -2.26
CA VAL A 18 -2.09 -11.78 -1.89
C VAL A 18 -2.67 -11.16 -3.13
N ALA A 19 -4.00 -11.21 -3.26
CA ALA A 19 -4.77 -10.66 -4.37
C ALA A 19 -5.63 -9.47 -3.88
N GLY A 20 -6.17 -8.70 -4.83
CA GLY A 20 -7.07 -7.58 -4.57
C GLY A 20 -6.64 -6.32 -5.29
N THR A 21 -7.52 -5.35 -5.46
CA THR A 21 -7.25 -4.10 -6.16
C THR A 21 -6.19 -3.26 -5.43
N HIS A 22 -6.31 -3.15 -4.10
CA HIS A 22 -5.45 -2.33 -3.26
C HIS A 22 -4.75 -3.16 -2.17
N GLY A 23 -3.60 -2.69 -1.68
CA GLY A 23 -2.89 -3.28 -0.55
C GLY A 23 -2.02 -4.52 -0.86
N LYS A 24 -2.08 -5.09 -2.08
CA LYS A 24 -1.32 -6.30 -2.47
C LYS A 24 0.16 -6.24 -2.12
N THR A 25 0.86 -5.22 -2.62
CA THR A 25 2.31 -5.08 -2.47
C THR A 25 2.71 -4.95 -1.01
N THR A 26 2.01 -4.13 -0.24
CA THR A 26 2.31 -3.93 1.18
C THR A 26 2.04 -5.20 1.98
N THR A 27 0.89 -5.83 1.78
CA THR A 27 0.50 -7.05 2.51
C THR A 27 1.42 -8.23 2.16
N SER A 28 1.72 -8.44 0.87
CA SER A 28 2.64 -9.52 0.47
C SER A 28 4.06 -9.30 0.99
N THR A 29 4.57 -8.05 0.96
CA THR A 29 5.90 -7.74 1.49
C THR A 29 5.94 -7.90 3.02
N MET A 30 4.88 -7.50 3.71
CA MET A 30 4.75 -7.67 5.15
C MET A 30 4.68 -9.16 5.53
N THR A 31 3.89 -9.96 4.80
CA THR A 31 3.83 -11.43 4.96
C THR A 31 5.21 -12.05 4.74
N ALA A 32 5.89 -11.68 3.66
CA ALA A 32 7.22 -12.17 3.37
C ALA A 32 8.23 -11.80 4.47
N HIS A 33 8.14 -10.60 5.02
CA HIS A 33 8.99 -10.19 6.14
C HIS A 33 8.73 -11.00 7.41
N LEU A 34 7.46 -11.20 7.78
CA LEU A 34 7.07 -11.99 8.93
C LEU A 34 7.59 -13.43 8.85
N LEU A 35 7.46 -14.06 7.69
CA LEU A 35 7.96 -15.42 7.48
C LEU A 35 9.49 -15.47 7.41
N HIS A 36 10.11 -14.61 6.59
CA HIS A 36 11.54 -14.68 6.32
C HIS A 36 12.40 -14.42 7.56
N GLN A 37 11.97 -13.57 8.50
CA GLN A 37 12.65 -13.29 9.75
C GLN A 37 12.33 -14.32 10.86
N SER A 38 11.40 -15.23 10.64
CA SER A 38 10.99 -16.30 11.57
C SER A 38 11.69 -17.62 11.27
N HIS A 39 11.47 -18.61 12.12
CA HIS A 39 11.96 -19.98 11.90
C HIS A 39 11.30 -20.67 10.70
N VAL A 40 10.17 -20.15 10.18
CA VAL A 40 9.43 -20.72 9.05
C VAL A 40 10.10 -20.42 7.72
N GLU A 41 10.72 -19.23 7.57
CA GLU A 41 11.29 -18.72 6.35
C GLU A 41 10.32 -18.67 5.15
N CYS A 42 10.72 -18.13 4.04
CA CYS A 42 10.01 -18.21 2.74
C CYS A 42 10.90 -17.78 1.56
N THR A 43 10.57 -18.27 0.38
CA THR A 43 10.88 -17.60 -0.88
C THR A 43 9.79 -16.55 -1.14
N ALA A 44 10.13 -15.39 -1.72
CA ALA A 44 9.14 -14.37 -2.04
C ALA A 44 9.42 -13.65 -3.35
N PHE A 45 8.36 -13.42 -4.14
CA PHE A 45 8.35 -12.63 -5.36
C PHE A 45 7.42 -11.43 -5.14
N LEU A 46 8.01 -10.28 -4.86
CA LEU A 46 7.29 -9.08 -4.41
C LEU A 46 7.03 -8.11 -5.57
N GLY A 47 5.97 -7.32 -5.44
CA GLY A 47 5.60 -6.28 -6.40
C GLY A 47 6.43 -4.99 -6.29
N GLY A 48 7.20 -4.83 -5.21
CA GLY A 48 8.06 -3.66 -4.96
C GLY A 48 9.32 -4.04 -4.18
N ILE A 49 10.28 -3.13 -4.11
CA ILE A 49 11.53 -3.32 -3.36
C ILE A 49 11.25 -3.23 -1.87
N SER A 50 11.50 -4.30 -1.13
CA SER A 50 11.42 -4.29 0.33
C SER A 50 12.54 -3.46 0.93
N LYS A 51 12.23 -2.52 1.79
CA LYS A 51 13.23 -1.69 2.48
C LYS A 51 14.03 -2.45 3.54
N ASN A 52 13.50 -3.57 4.03
CA ASN A 52 14.25 -4.45 4.94
C ASN A 52 15.40 -5.17 4.25
N TYR A 53 15.23 -5.49 2.96
CA TYR A 53 16.14 -6.40 2.24
C TYR A 53 16.79 -5.75 1.01
N GLY A 54 16.34 -4.58 0.54
CA GLY A 54 16.86 -3.89 -0.66
C GLY A 54 16.56 -4.62 -1.97
N THR A 55 15.59 -5.54 -1.98
CA THR A 55 15.24 -6.37 -3.14
C THR A 55 13.75 -6.71 -3.16
N ASN A 56 13.25 -7.17 -4.29
CA ASN A 56 11.92 -7.74 -4.46
C ASN A 56 11.93 -9.28 -4.62
N LEU A 57 13.07 -9.91 -4.38
CA LEU A 57 13.24 -11.36 -4.42
C LEU A 57 13.91 -11.83 -3.13
N LEU A 58 13.23 -12.68 -2.37
CA LEU A 58 13.81 -13.40 -1.24
C LEU A 58 13.89 -14.89 -1.59
N LEU A 59 14.94 -15.55 -1.17
CA LEU A 59 15.14 -16.98 -1.43
C LEU A 59 15.36 -17.71 -0.09
N SER A 60 14.65 -18.81 0.07
CA SER A 60 14.94 -19.83 1.10
C SER A 60 15.24 -21.16 0.41
N GLN A 61 16.21 -21.89 0.93
CA GLN A 61 16.57 -23.23 0.44
C GLN A 61 15.81 -24.33 1.18
N THR A 62 15.17 -24.02 2.28
CA THR A 62 14.58 -24.99 3.21
C THR A 62 13.07 -24.87 3.31
N SER A 63 12.51 -23.68 3.15
CA SER A 63 11.10 -23.42 3.33
C SER A 63 10.25 -23.92 2.14
N PRO A 64 9.14 -24.60 2.41
CA PRO A 64 8.18 -24.97 1.36
C PRO A 64 7.30 -23.81 0.90
N TYR A 65 7.37 -22.66 1.59
CA TYR A 65 6.47 -21.51 1.34
C TYR A 65 7.02 -20.53 0.31
N THR A 66 6.14 -20.09 -0.58
CA THR A 66 6.45 -19.03 -1.54
C THR A 66 5.40 -17.93 -1.44
N VAL A 67 5.82 -16.73 -1.04
CA VAL A 67 4.95 -15.55 -0.99
C VAL A 67 4.92 -14.87 -2.36
N ILE A 68 3.71 -14.62 -2.87
CA ILE A 68 3.51 -14.04 -4.21
C ILE A 68 2.43 -12.96 -4.17
N GLU A 69 2.72 -11.82 -4.79
CA GLU A 69 1.70 -10.84 -5.15
C GLU A 69 0.92 -11.39 -6.36
N ALA A 70 -0.37 -11.68 -6.14
CA ALA A 70 -1.27 -12.24 -7.14
C ALA A 70 -1.96 -11.11 -7.90
N ASP A 71 -1.39 -10.75 -9.06
CA ASP A 71 -1.82 -9.63 -9.88
C ASP A 71 -3.05 -10.00 -10.72
N GLU A 72 -4.15 -9.25 -10.55
CA GLU A 72 -5.39 -9.40 -11.31
C GLU A 72 -5.28 -8.84 -12.73
N PHE A 73 -4.32 -7.94 -12.98
CA PHE A 73 -4.11 -7.39 -14.33
C PHE A 73 -3.90 -8.51 -15.36
N ASP A 74 -4.61 -8.42 -16.50
CA ASP A 74 -4.60 -9.43 -17.59
C ASP A 74 -4.90 -10.86 -17.07
N ARG A 75 -5.65 -10.98 -15.99
CA ARG A 75 -5.97 -12.26 -15.32
C ARG A 75 -4.74 -13.09 -14.98
N SER A 76 -3.62 -12.42 -14.70
CA SER A 76 -2.33 -13.07 -14.42
C SER A 76 -2.40 -14.01 -13.22
N PHE A 77 -3.22 -13.69 -12.21
CA PHE A 77 -3.40 -14.54 -11.03
C PHE A 77 -4.10 -15.88 -11.31
N HIS A 78 -4.76 -16.06 -12.46
CA HIS A 78 -5.34 -17.36 -12.86
C HIS A 78 -4.31 -18.45 -13.18
N TRP A 79 -3.05 -18.09 -13.36
CA TRP A 79 -1.97 -19.05 -13.53
C TRP A 79 -1.48 -19.66 -12.23
N LEU A 80 -1.82 -19.04 -11.09
CA LEU A 80 -1.35 -19.46 -9.78
C LEU A 80 -2.14 -20.67 -9.26
N SER A 81 -1.49 -21.41 -8.34
CA SER A 81 -2.09 -22.49 -7.57
C SER A 81 -1.89 -22.19 -6.07
N PRO A 82 -2.71 -21.27 -5.48
CA PRO A 82 -2.51 -20.85 -4.10
C PRO A 82 -2.75 -21.99 -3.11
N TYR A 83 -1.84 -22.15 -2.13
CA TYR A 83 -2.13 -22.95 -0.93
C TYR A 83 -3.00 -22.12 0.03
N MET A 84 -2.59 -20.89 0.32
CA MET A 84 -3.43 -19.91 1.03
C MET A 84 -3.44 -18.59 0.27
N THR A 85 -4.55 -17.89 0.34
CA THR A 85 -4.64 -16.56 -0.29
C THR A 85 -5.41 -15.57 0.58
N VAL A 86 -4.93 -14.32 0.56
CA VAL A 86 -5.67 -13.16 1.06
C VAL A 86 -6.31 -12.46 -0.14
N ILE A 87 -7.56 -12.01 0.02
CA ILE A 87 -8.20 -11.05 -0.90
C ILE A 87 -8.47 -9.77 -0.13
N THR A 88 -7.78 -8.68 -0.51
CA THR A 88 -7.78 -7.40 0.21
C THR A 88 -8.92 -6.49 -0.19
N SER A 89 -9.28 -6.46 -1.47
CA SER A 89 -10.36 -5.65 -2.03
C SER A 89 -10.74 -6.15 -3.42
N THR A 90 -11.93 -5.76 -3.89
CA THR A 90 -12.42 -6.05 -5.23
C THR A 90 -13.06 -4.82 -5.86
N ASP A 91 -12.51 -3.63 -5.52
CA ASP A 91 -12.95 -2.39 -6.14
C ASP A 91 -12.65 -2.42 -7.64
N PRO A 92 -13.59 -2.00 -8.50
CA PRO A 92 -13.41 -2.09 -9.95
C PRO A 92 -12.17 -1.34 -10.42
N ASP A 93 -11.28 -2.04 -11.11
CA ASP A 93 -10.11 -1.47 -11.78
C ASP A 93 -9.90 -2.20 -13.12
N HIS A 94 -9.04 -1.67 -13.98
CA HIS A 94 -8.68 -2.28 -15.26
C HIS A 94 -9.90 -2.61 -16.14
N LEU A 95 -10.91 -1.72 -16.17
CA LEU A 95 -12.14 -1.94 -16.95
C LEU A 95 -11.90 -1.96 -18.47
N ASP A 96 -10.75 -1.47 -18.93
CA ASP A 96 -10.25 -1.65 -20.30
C ASP A 96 -9.99 -3.14 -20.64
N ILE A 97 -9.67 -3.97 -19.64
CA ILE A 97 -9.42 -5.41 -19.79
C ILE A 97 -10.67 -6.23 -19.43
N TYR A 98 -11.37 -5.83 -18.36
CA TYR A 98 -12.51 -6.59 -17.82
C TYR A 98 -13.86 -6.20 -18.43
N SER A 99 -13.93 -5.02 -19.06
CA SER A 99 -15.13 -4.46 -19.68
C SER A 99 -16.28 -4.09 -18.72
N THR A 100 -16.48 -4.84 -17.64
CA THR A 100 -17.54 -4.60 -16.65
C THR A 100 -17.04 -4.96 -15.23
N GLU A 101 -17.65 -4.33 -14.22
CA GLU A 101 -17.45 -4.68 -12.81
C GLU A 101 -17.81 -6.15 -12.53
N GLN A 102 -18.89 -6.64 -13.14
CA GLN A 102 -19.31 -8.03 -12.97
C GLN A 102 -18.24 -9.01 -13.48
N ALA A 103 -17.66 -8.76 -14.66
CA ALA A 103 -16.59 -9.60 -15.20
C ALA A 103 -15.30 -9.53 -14.34
N TYR A 104 -15.06 -8.39 -13.68
CA TYR A 104 -13.97 -8.23 -12.72
C TYR A 104 -14.19 -9.12 -11.48
N LEU A 105 -15.39 -9.08 -10.88
CA LEU A 105 -15.77 -9.93 -9.74
C LEU A 105 -15.72 -11.42 -10.10
N GLU A 106 -16.27 -11.81 -11.25
CA GLU A 106 -16.21 -13.20 -11.74
C GLU A 106 -14.79 -13.73 -11.89
N SER A 107 -13.85 -12.86 -12.24
CA SER A 107 -12.42 -13.21 -12.31
C SER A 107 -11.85 -13.55 -10.93
N PHE A 108 -12.22 -12.80 -9.88
CA PHE A 108 -11.87 -13.14 -8.50
C PHE A 108 -12.57 -14.39 -8.00
N GLU A 109 -13.85 -14.57 -8.32
CA GLU A 109 -14.59 -15.81 -7.99
C GLU A 109 -13.88 -17.03 -8.60
N HIS A 110 -13.49 -16.95 -9.88
CA HIS A 110 -12.70 -18.00 -10.53
C HIS A 110 -11.35 -18.21 -9.81
N TYR A 111 -10.64 -17.15 -9.45
CA TYR A 111 -9.38 -17.27 -8.71
C TYR A 111 -9.55 -18.04 -7.40
N THR A 112 -10.68 -17.89 -6.69
CA THR A 112 -10.92 -18.65 -5.45
C THR A 112 -11.08 -20.15 -5.68
N THR A 113 -11.45 -20.59 -6.89
CA THR A 113 -11.52 -22.03 -7.23
C THR A 113 -10.15 -22.69 -7.34
N LEU A 114 -9.08 -21.89 -7.50
CA LEU A 114 -7.72 -22.37 -7.70
C LEU A 114 -7.00 -22.69 -6.38
N ILE A 115 -7.61 -22.37 -5.22
CA ILE A 115 -7.02 -22.63 -3.92
C ILE A 115 -6.97 -24.14 -3.67
N GLN A 116 -5.79 -24.62 -3.29
CA GLN A 116 -5.54 -26.05 -3.08
C GLN A 116 -6.33 -26.59 -1.87
N PRO A 117 -6.87 -27.83 -1.94
CA PRO A 117 -7.48 -28.49 -0.79
C PRO A 117 -6.50 -28.57 0.41
N GLY A 118 -7.03 -28.34 1.60
CA GLY A 118 -6.22 -28.24 2.83
C GLY A 118 -5.63 -26.85 3.09
N GLY A 119 -5.76 -25.94 2.14
CA GLY A 119 -5.38 -24.53 2.27
C GLY A 119 -6.46 -23.65 2.88
N ALA A 120 -6.32 -22.33 2.68
CA ALA A 120 -7.29 -21.36 3.19
C ALA A 120 -7.47 -20.12 2.30
N LEU A 121 -8.66 -19.57 2.31
CA LEU A 121 -8.99 -18.22 1.86
C LEU A 121 -9.16 -17.31 3.09
N ILE A 122 -8.49 -16.17 3.09
CA ILE A 122 -8.65 -15.10 4.07
C ILE A 122 -9.23 -13.90 3.32
N ILE A 123 -10.51 -13.64 3.50
CA ILE A 123 -11.23 -12.64 2.73
C ILE A 123 -11.55 -11.42 3.59
N ARG A 124 -11.31 -10.22 3.04
CA ARG A 124 -11.68 -8.99 3.73
C ARG A 124 -13.19 -8.91 3.91
N LYS A 125 -13.62 -8.60 5.13
CA LYS A 125 -15.05 -8.45 5.43
C LYS A 125 -15.63 -7.23 4.71
N GLY A 126 -16.85 -7.39 4.18
CA GLY A 126 -17.59 -6.32 3.51
C GLY A 126 -17.30 -6.15 2.01
N ILE A 127 -16.44 -6.97 1.40
CA ILE A 127 -16.30 -6.97 -0.07
C ILE A 127 -17.40 -7.81 -0.72
N SER A 128 -17.80 -7.42 -1.94
CA SER A 128 -18.96 -8.03 -2.64
C SER A 128 -18.66 -9.38 -3.30
N LEU A 129 -17.54 -10.01 -3.00
CA LEU A 129 -17.11 -11.27 -3.60
C LEU A 129 -17.86 -12.47 -3.00
N GLN A 130 -18.34 -13.36 -3.87
CA GLN A 130 -18.90 -14.66 -3.49
C GLN A 130 -17.86 -15.77 -3.80
N PRO A 131 -17.06 -16.19 -2.82
CA PRO A 131 -15.97 -17.14 -3.08
C PRO A 131 -16.50 -18.53 -3.47
N LYS A 132 -15.85 -19.15 -4.46
CA LYS A 132 -16.17 -20.50 -4.97
C LYS A 132 -15.05 -21.49 -4.64
N VAL A 133 -14.77 -21.67 -3.34
CA VAL A 133 -13.68 -22.53 -2.89
C VAL A 133 -13.99 -24.02 -3.06
N GLN A 134 -12.93 -24.83 -3.24
CA GLN A 134 -13.04 -26.29 -3.30
C GLN A 134 -13.31 -26.89 -1.92
N PRO A 135 -13.89 -28.13 -1.85
CA PRO A 135 -13.99 -28.87 -0.60
C PRO A 135 -12.63 -29.02 0.09
N GLY A 136 -12.62 -28.81 1.41
CA GLY A 136 -11.40 -28.87 2.21
C GLY A 136 -10.59 -27.57 2.30
N VAL A 137 -11.03 -26.51 1.62
CA VAL A 137 -10.47 -25.16 1.79
C VAL A 137 -11.20 -24.46 2.93
N ARG A 138 -10.44 -23.94 3.91
CA ARG A 138 -11.01 -23.15 5.02
C ARG A 138 -11.21 -21.70 4.56
N VAL A 139 -12.30 -21.08 5.00
CA VAL A 139 -12.58 -19.67 4.71
C VAL A 139 -12.59 -18.91 6.02
N TYR A 140 -11.79 -17.85 6.07
CA TYR A 140 -11.71 -16.91 7.18
C TYR A 140 -12.02 -15.51 6.70
N THR A 141 -12.62 -14.71 7.57
CA THR A 141 -12.82 -13.28 7.37
C THR A 141 -11.78 -12.47 8.15
N TYR A 142 -11.41 -11.31 7.61
CA TYR A 142 -10.58 -10.36 8.33
C TYR A 142 -11.01 -8.92 8.06
N SER A 143 -10.75 -8.03 8.97
CA SER A 143 -10.75 -6.59 8.75
C SER A 143 -9.92 -5.88 9.81
N ARG A 144 -9.99 -4.55 9.80
CA ARG A 144 -9.31 -3.73 10.82
C ARG A 144 -9.77 -4.07 12.25
N ASP A 145 -11.08 -4.25 12.48
CA ASP A 145 -11.73 -4.28 13.79
C ASP A 145 -12.79 -5.36 13.97
N GLU A 146 -12.97 -6.24 12.99
CA GLU A 146 -13.92 -7.35 13.07
C GLU A 146 -13.53 -8.52 12.14
N GLY A 147 -14.13 -9.70 12.35
CA GLY A 147 -13.84 -10.92 11.60
C GLY A 147 -13.10 -11.94 12.44
N ASP A 148 -12.73 -13.07 11.81
CA ASP A 148 -11.95 -14.12 12.46
C ASP A 148 -10.55 -13.63 12.85
N PHE A 149 -9.98 -12.74 12.02
CA PHE A 149 -8.75 -12.01 12.30
C PHE A 149 -9.03 -10.51 12.30
N HIS A 150 -8.67 -9.83 13.37
CA HIS A 150 -8.85 -8.38 13.50
C HIS A 150 -7.89 -7.75 14.51
N ALA A 151 -7.90 -6.43 14.58
CA ALA A 151 -7.17 -5.68 15.59
C ALA A 151 -8.12 -5.16 16.67
N GLU A 152 -7.63 -5.15 17.90
CA GLU A 152 -8.27 -4.49 19.03
C GLU A 152 -7.30 -3.52 19.70
N ASN A 153 -7.77 -2.72 20.67
CA ASN A 153 -6.96 -1.79 21.44
C ASN A 153 -6.02 -0.93 20.57
N ILE A 154 -6.54 -0.43 19.45
CA ILE A 154 -5.79 0.39 18.49
C ILE A 154 -5.42 1.72 19.15
N ARG A 155 -4.13 2.02 19.24
CA ARG A 155 -3.58 3.25 19.82
C ARG A 155 -2.72 3.95 18.77
N ILE A 156 -3.11 5.17 18.40
CA ILE A 156 -2.47 5.97 17.35
C ILE A 156 -2.06 7.31 17.96
N GLY A 157 -0.81 7.67 17.82
CA GLY A 157 -0.28 8.95 18.27
C GLY A 157 1.25 9.00 18.25
N ASN A 158 1.78 10.20 18.29
CA ASN A 158 3.23 10.45 18.33
C ASN A 158 4.03 9.75 17.19
N GLY A 159 3.39 9.59 16.03
CA GLY A 159 4.01 8.90 14.88
C GLY A 159 4.11 7.38 15.04
N GLU A 160 3.38 6.76 15.97
CA GLU A 160 3.36 5.33 16.24
C GLU A 160 1.93 4.77 16.22
N ILE A 161 1.83 3.48 15.91
CA ILE A 161 0.58 2.71 16.03
C ILE A 161 0.90 1.41 16.76
N PHE A 162 0.11 1.13 17.80
CA PHE A 162 0.09 -0.14 18.51
C PHE A 162 -1.29 -0.77 18.41
N ILE A 163 -1.32 -2.09 18.27
CA ILE A 163 -2.55 -2.88 18.21
C ILE A 163 -2.42 -4.17 19.02
N ASP A 164 -3.55 -4.75 19.36
CA ASP A 164 -3.62 -6.17 19.72
C ASP A 164 -4.16 -6.93 18.50
N PHE A 165 -3.51 -8.01 18.10
CA PHE A 165 -3.98 -8.90 17.04
C PHE A 165 -4.81 -10.02 17.66
N VAL A 166 -6.01 -10.23 17.13
CA VAL A 166 -6.93 -11.31 17.54
C VAL A 166 -7.08 -12.29 16.39
N ALA A 167 -6.90 -13.57 16.71
CA ALA A 167 -7.12 -14.71 15.85
C ALA A 167 -8.10 -15.68 16.53
N PRO A 168 -8.67 -16.69 15.83
CA PRO A 168 -9.63 -17.62 16.40
C PRO A 168 -9.14 -18.38 17.65
N ASP A 169 -7.84 -18.56 17.78
CA ASP A 169 -7.19 -19.39 18.81
C ASP A 169 -6.14 -18.65 19.65
N THR A 170 -5.83 -17.39 19.32
CA THR A 170 -4.83 -16.61 20.07
C THR A 170 -5.11 -15.11 20.05
N ARG A 171 -4.44 -14.40 20.97
CA ARG A 171 -4.38 -12.95 21.03
C ARG A 171 -2.96 -12.50 21.31
N ILE A 172 -2.42 -11.66 20.45
CA ILE A 172 -1.09 -11.08 20.60
C ILE A 172 -1.23 -9.61 20.96
N ASN A 173 -0.82 -9.23 22.16
CA ASN A 173 -0.97 -7.88 22.66
C ASN A 173 0.23 -6.99 22.33
N ASP A 174 0.00 -5.67 22.25
CA ASP A 174 1.04 -4.65 22.12
C ASP A 174 1.96 -4.82 20.91
N ILE A 175 1.38 -5.05 19.74
CA ILE A 175 2.13 -5.11 18.49
C ILE A 175 2.34 -3.69 17.97
N GLN A 176 3.60 -3.29 17.84
CA GLN A 176 3.98 -2.05 17.18
C GLN A 176 4.02 -2.25 15.66
N LEU A 177 3.38 -1.35 14.91
CA LEU A 177 3.50 -1.31 13.46
C LEU A 177 4.75 -0.53 13.05
N GLY A 178 5.72 -1.17 12.41
CA GLY A 178 6.97 -0.54 11.96
C GLY A 178 6.73 0.58 10.95
N ILE A 179 5.67 0.49 10.15
CA ILE A 179 5.15 1.57 9.31
C ILE A 179 3.79 2.00 9.85
N PRO A 180 3.74 3.05 10.69
CA PRO A 180 2.54 3.46 11.42
C PRO A 180 1.59 4.26 10.53
N VAL A 181 0.83 3.56 9.69
CA VAL A 181 -0.21 4.12 8.82
C VAL A 181 -1.50 3.37 9.08
N SER A 182 -2.63 4.07 9.20
CA SER A 182 -3.92 3.46 9.55
C SER A 182 -4.31 2.33 8.61
N ILE A 183 -4.06 2.45 7.31
CA ILE A 183 -4.31 1.38 6.34
C ILE A 183 -3.45 0.14 6.61
N ASN A 184 -2.29 0.29 7.22
CA ASN A 184 -1.42 -0.83 7.56
C ASN A 184 -1.91 -1.64 8.77
N ILE A 185 -2.89 -1.16 9.52
CA ILE A 185 -3.56 -1.98 10.53
C ILE A 185 -4.24 -3.15 9.83
N GLU A 186 -5.05 -2.90 8.83
CA GLU A 186 -5.77 -3.92 8.07
C GLU A 186 -4.82 -4.80 7.23
N ASN A 187 -3.84 -4.19 6.53
CA ASN A 187 -2.80 -4.92 5.82
C ASN A 187 -1.99 -5.83 6.78
N GLY A 188 -1.69 -5.33 7.98
CA GLY A 188 -0.99 -6.05 9.02
C GLY A 188 -1.80 -7.23 9.56
N VAL A 189 -3.10 -7.04 9.81
CA VAL A 189 -3.99 -8.14 10.21
C VAL A 189 -3.97 -9.27 9.18
N ALA A 190 -4.08 -8.94 7.88
CA ALA A 190 -4.01 -9.94 6.81
C ALA A 190 -2.65 -10.66 6.75
N ALA A 191 -1.56 -9.93 6.88
CA ALA A 191 -0.21 -10.51 6.87
C ALA A 191 0.05 -11.40 8.10
N MET A 192 -0.38 -10.95 9.29
CA MET A 192 -0.27 -11.72 10.52
C MET A 192 -1.14 -12.97 10.49
N ALA A 193 -2.34 -12.91 9.88
CA ALA A 193 -3.21 -14.06 9.69
C ALA A 193 -2.51 -15.15 8.84
N LEU A 194 -1.89 -14.77 7.71
CA LEU A 194 -1.10 -15.71 6.91
C LEU A 194 0.08 -16.28 7.70
N ALA A 195 0.83 -15.43 8.42
CA ALA A 195 1.97 -15.85 9.21
C ALA A 195 1.56 -16.84 10.34
N HIS A 196 0.52 -16.49 11.09
CA HIS A 196 -0.04 -17.31 12.17
C HIS A 196 -0.51 -18.68 11.68
N LEU A 197 -1.31 -18.73 10.61
CA LEU A 197 -1.80 -19.98 10.02
C LEU A 197 -0.69 -20.90 9.48
N ASN A 198 0.51 -20.35 9.27
CA ASN A 198 1.67 -21.10 8.79
C ASN A 198 2.75 -21.30 9.89
N GLY A 199 2.38 -21.10 11.15
CA GLY A 199 3.17 -21.50 12.30
C GLY A 199 4.23 -20.51 12.77
N VAL A 200 4.21 -19.27 12.31
CA VAL A 200 5.04 -18.19 12.89
C VAL A 200 4.56 -17.93 14.32
N THR A 201 5.48 -17.94 15.28
CA THR A 201 5.13 -17.77 16.70
C THR A 201 4.71 -16.32 17.01
N ASP A 202 3.96 -16.15 18.11
CA ASP A 202 3.48 -14.84 18.55
C ASP A 202 4.62 -13.83 18.75
N GLU A 203 5.73 -14.27 19.34
CA GLU A 203 6.92 -13.45 19.55
C GLU A 203 7.61 -13.05 18.22
N GLU A 204 7.64 -13.96 17.26
CA GLU A 204 8.19 -13.68 15.93
C GLU A 204 7.30 -12.71 15.15
N ILE A 205 5.97 -12.87 15.25
CA ILE A 205 5.00 -11.92 14.67
C ILE A 205 5.22 -10.53 15.26
N LYS A 206 5.27 -10.40 16.57
CA LYS A 206 5.46 -9.13 17.28
C LYS A 206 6.77 -8.45 16.87
N ARG A 207 7.87 -9.18 16.87
CA ARG A 207 9.19 -8.68 16.44
C ARG A 207 9.20 -8.30 14.97
N GLY A 208 8.60 -9.12 14.10
CA GLY A 208 8.54 -8.89 12.66
C GLY A 208 7.72 -7.66 12.32
N MET A 209 6.56 -7.47 12.95
CA MET A 209 5.74 -6.27 12.72
C MET A 209 6.47 -4.99 13.14
N ALA A 210 7.14 -4.99 14.27
CA ALA A 210 7.90 -3.83 14.75
C ALA A 210 9.12 -3.50 13.86
N SER A 211 9.76 -4.51 13.28
CA SER A 211 10.94 -4.34 12.42
C SER A 211 10.63 -4.11 10.94
N PHE A 212 9.37 -4.17 10.52
CA PHE A 212 8.97 -3.94 9.13
C PHE A 212 9.23 -2.48 8.72
N ARG A 213 9.98 -2.27 7.64
CA ARG A 213 10.38 -0.94 7.14
C ARG A 213 9.63 -0.49 5.89
N GLY A 214 8.69 -1.32 5.40
CA GLY A 214 7.87 -0.98 4.24
C GLY A 214 8.48 -1.34 2.90
N VAL A 215 7.90 -0.74 1.88
CA VAL A 215 8.25 -0.89 0.46
C VAL A 215 8.66 0.47 -0.07
N ASP A 216 9.66 0.52 -0.93
CA ASP A 216 10.03 1.77 -1.58
C ASP A 216 8.85 2.43 -2.26
N ARG A 217 8.71 3.73 -2.10
CA ARG A 217 7.65 4.57 -2.67
C ARG A 217 6.23 4.22 -2.16
N ARG A 218 6.08 3.47 -1.07
CA ARG A 218 4.78 3.15 -0.46
C ARG A 218 4.77 3.68 0.97
N PHE A 219 4.17 4.84 1.19
CA PHE A 219 4.16 5.55 2.47
C PHE A 219 5.57 5.57 3.10
N ASP A 220 6.54 6.02 2.32
CA ASP A 220 7.96 5.89 2.58
C ASP A 220 8.51 7.11 3.31
N PHE A 221 8.73 6.99 4.61
CA PHE A 221 9.37 8.03 5.40
C PHE A 221 10.83 8.25 4.98
N LYS A 222 11.11 9.41 4.42
CA LYS A 222 12.46 9.87 4.04
C LYS A 222 13.14 10.63 5.17
N ILE A 223 12.36 11.41 5.95
CA ILE A 223 12.77 12.05 7.20
C ILE A 223 11.66 11.83 8.23
N LYS A 224 12.02 11.41 9.44
CA LYS A 224 11.08 11.29 10.55
C LYS A 224 11.76 11.72 11.84
N ASN A 225 11.50 12.94 12.28
CA ASN A 225 11.95 13.47 13.56
C ASN A 225 10.93 14.49 14.09
N ASP A 226 11.12 15.02 15.28
CA ASP A 226 10.17 15.90 15.97
C ASP A 226 9.90 17.22 15.22
N ARG A 227 10.87 17.67 14.42
CA ARG A 227 10.81 18.95 13.71
C ARG A 227 10.22 18.82 12.32
N ILE A 228 10.69 17.87 11.52
CA ILE A 228 10.32 17.67 10.14
C ILE A 228 9.97 16.21 9.91
N VAL A 229 8.84 16.01 9.21
CA VAL A 229 8.49 14.72 8.63
C VAL A 229 8.44 14.88 7.12
N PHE A 230 9.14 14.01 6.39
CA PHE A 230 9.05 13.94 4.93
C PHE A 230 8.72 12.52 4.49
N LEU A 231 7.65 12.40 3.75
CA LEU A 231 7.10 11.16 3.22
C LEU A 231 7.06 11.19 1.69
N SER A 232 7.39 10.08 1.04
CA SER A 232 7.12 9.86 -0.39
C SER A 232 6.12 8.73 -0.56
N ASP A 233 5.07 8.95 -1.36
CA ASP A 233 4.05 7.94 -1.62
C ASP A 233 3.71 7.86 -3.10
N TYR A 234 3.60 6.63 -3.59
CA TYR A 234 3.23 6.30 -4.96
C TYR A 234 1.75 6.55 -5.27
N ALA A 235 0.96 6.91 -4.26
CA ALA A 235 -0.47 7.18 -4.39
C ALA A 235 -0.77 8.09 -5.58
N HIS A 236 -1.58 7.60 -6.50
CA HIS A 236 -1.87 8.25 -7.79
C HIS A 236 -3.34 8.09 -8.23
N HIS A 237 -4.16 7.43 -7.42
CA HIS A 237 -5.61 7.39 -7.51
C HIS A 237 -6.23 8.20 -6.37
N PRO A 238 -7.38 8.87 -6.55
CA PRO A 238 -7.99 9.69 -5.51
C PRO A 238 -8.19 8.97 -4.17
N SER A 239 -8.63 7.71 -4.20
CA SER A 239 -8.82 6.90 -3.00
C SER A 239 -7.51 6.64 -2.24
N GLU A 240 -6.42 6.36 -2.95
CA GLU A 240 -5.09 6.16 -2.37
C GLU A 240 -4.57 7.45 -1.73
N ILE A 241 -4.70 8.59 -2.45
CA ILE A 241 -4.31 9.90 -1.95
C ILE A 241 -5.09 10.26 -0.69
N LYS A 242 -6.40 10.03 -0.70
CA LYS A 242 -7.26 10.26 0.46
C LYS A 242 -6.79 9.46 1.68
N GLN A 243 -6.47 8.18 1.49
CA GLN A 243 -5.98 7.31 2.57
C GLN A 243 -4.62 7.79 3.11
N SER A 244 -3.70 8.17 2.24
CA SER A 244 -2.40 8.70 2.65
C SER A 244 -2.55 10.00 3.44
N VAL A 245 -3.38 10.93 2.97
CA VAL A 245 -3.64 12.22 3.64
C VAL A 245 -4.30 12.00 4.99
N LEU A 246 -5.35 11.18 5.08
CA LEU A 246 -6.03 10.88 6.33
C LEU A 246 -5.09 10.23 7.35
N SER A 247 -4.24 9.31 6.90
CA SER A 247 -3.23 8.67 7.76
C SER A 247 -2.23 9.69 8.31
N MET A 248 -1.77 10.63 7.49
CA MET A 248 -0.87 11.70 7.96
C MET A 248 -1.56 12.64 8.95
N ARG A 249 -2.83 12.98 8.70
CA ARG A 249 -3.64 13.76 9.64
C ARG A 249 -3.81 13.08 10.99
N GLU A 250 -4.01 11.77 10.98
CA GLU A 250 -4.19 10.99 12.20
C GLU A 250 -2.91 10.88 13.02
N LEU A 251 -1.75 10.75 12.35
CA LEU A 251 -0.43 10.68 12.98
C LEU A 251 0.09 12.03 13.49
N TYR A 252 -0.23 13.12 12.78
CA TYR A 252 0.34 14.45 13.01
C TYR A 252 -0.75 15.53 13.07
N LYS A 253 -1.69 15.37 14.02
CA LYS A 253 -2.91 16.20 14.14
C LYS A 253 -2.65 17.69 14.23
N ASP A 254 -1.58 18.09 14.92
CA ASP A 254 -1.29 19.49 15.24
C ASP A 254 -0.24 20.12 14.31
N LYS A 255 0.20 19.39 13.27
CA LYS A 255 1.21 19.88 12.31
C LYS A 255 0.58 20.29 10.99
N LYS A 256 1.14 21.34 10.39
CA LYS A 256 0.80 21.73 9.01
C LYS A 256 1.30 20.68 8.03
N ILE A 257 0.38 20.14 7.20
CA ILE A 257 0.69 19.15 6.17
C ILE A 257 0.67 19.78 4.80
N THR A 258 1.83 19.79 4.14
CA THR A 258 2.02 20.27 2.76
C THR A 258 2.19 19.06 1.84
N ALA A 259 1.47 19.03 0.71
CA ALA A 259 1.69 18.03 -0.32
C ALA A 259 2.25 18.64 -1.60
N ILE A 260 3.14 17.90 -2.26
CA ILE A 260 3.50 18.08 -3.66
C ILE A 260 2.84 16.94 -4.44
N PHE A 261 1.93 17.26 -5.35
CA PHE A 261 1.21 16.25 -6.12
C PHE A 261 1.51 16.36 -7.62
N GLN A 262 1.94 15.24 -8.20
CA GLN A 262 2.07 15.05 -9.63
C GLN A 262 0.93 14.16 -10.14
N PRO A 263 -0.06 14.71 -10.86
CA PRO A 263 -1.08 13.87 -11.48
C PRO A 263 -0.45 12.94 -12.52
N HIS A 264 -0.97 11.72 -12.61
CA HIS A 264 -0.49 10.68 -13.52
C HIS A 264 -1.57 10.37 -14.55
N LEU A 265 -1.25 10.51 -15.86
CA LEU A 265 -2.10 10.35 -17.02
C LEU A 265 -3.12 11.51 -17.23
N TYR A 266 -3.26 11.92 -18.47
CA TYR A 266 -4.25 12.91 -18.86
C TYR A 266 -5.68 12.38 -18.74
N THR A 267 -5.92 11.14 -19.15
CA THR A 267 -7.25 10.51 -19.05
C THR A 267 -7.70 10.43 -17.59
N ARG A 268 -6.85 9.96 -16.69
CA ARG A 268 -7.19 9.87 -15.26
C ARG A 268 -7.43 11.25 -14.65
N THR A 269 -6.62 12.25 -15.02
CA THR A 269 -6.81 13.63 -14.54
C THR A 269 -8.14 14.18 -15.02
N ARG A 270 -8.51 13.99 -16.29
CA ARG A 270 -9.80 14.42 -16.85
C ARG A 270 -10.97 13.76 -16.11
N ASP A 271 -10.89 12.46 -15.86
CA ASP A 271 -12.02 11.68 -15.36
C ASP A 271 -12.21 11.85 -13.84
N PHE A 272 -11.13 12.13 -13.09
CA PHE A 272 -11.14 12.18 -11.62
C PHE A 272 -10.67 13.50 -11.01
N TYR A 273 -10.58 14.60 -11.76
CA TYR A 273 -10.04 15.87 -11.23
C TYR A 273 -10.80 16.37 -9.98
N GLN A 274 -12.11 16.13 -9.91
CA GLN A 274 -12.92 16.52 -8.76
C GLN A 274 -12.58 15.68 -7.52
N ASP A 275 -12.46 14.37 -7.69
CA ASP A 275 -12.11 13.46 -6.59
C ASP A 275 -10.68 13.69 -6.10
N PHE A 276 -9.75 14.06 -7.00
CA PHE A 276 -8.41 14.51 -6.63
C PHE A 276 -8.48 15.79 -5.80
N ALA A 277 -9.25 16.79 -6.25
CA ALA A 277 -9.40 18.05 -5.54
C ALA A 277 -10.01 17.83 -4.15
N ASP A 278 -11.02 16.97 -4.02
CA ASP A 278 -11.64 16.63 -2.74
C ASP A 278 -10.67 15.95 -1.78
N SER A 279 -9.87 15.01 -2.28
CA SER A 279 -8.87 14.28 -1.48
C SER A 279 -7.73 15.19 -1.02
N LEU A 280 -7.22 16.03 -1.91
CA LEU A 280 -6.15 16.99 -1.61
C LEU A 280 -6.64 18.14 -0.73
N SER A 281 -7.94 18.46 -0.77
CA SER A 281 -8.55 19.49 0.07
C SER A 281 -8.62 19.14 1.57
N LEU A 282 -8.18 17.95 1.93
CA LEU A 282 -7.97 17.55 3.33
C LEU A 282 -6.60 18.01 3.88
N LEU A 283 -5.75 18.60 3.06
CA LEU A 283 -4.44 19.15 3.43
C LEU A 283 -4.52 20.63 3.82
N ASP A 284 -3.46 21.17 4.42
CA ASP A 284 -3.32 22.60 4.68
C ASP A 284 -2.74 23.33 3.47
N GLU A 285 -1.86 22.65 2.73
CA GLU A 285 -1.20 23.24 1.56
C GLU A 285 -0.98 22.20 0.47
N VAL A 286 -1.22 22.62 -0.79
CA VAL A 286 -1.04 21.78 -1.98
C VAL A 286 -0.19 22.51 -3.01
N ILE A 287 0.89 21.87 -3.46
CA ILE A 287 1.73 22.28 -4.57
C ILE A 287 1.48 21.31 -5.72
N LEU A 288 0.86 21.77 -6.80
CA LEU A 288 0.61 20.96 -7.99
C LEU A 288 1.72 21.13 -9.01
N VAL A 289 2.20 20.02 -9.55
CA VAL A 289 3.13 20.05 -10.70
C VAL A 289 2.43 19.55 -11.97
N ASP A 290 3.11 19.66 -13.11
CA ASP A 290 2.55 19.22 -14.39
C ASP A 290 2.22 17.73 -14.39
N ILE A 291 1.21 17.34 -15.19
CA ILE A 291 0.80 15.95 -15.37
C ILE A 291 1.97 15.13 -15.93
N TYR A 292 2.23 13.97 -15.34
CA TYR A 292 3.11 12.97 -15.92
C TYR A 292 2.36 12.16 -16.98
N PRO A 293 2.72 12.28 -18.25
CA PRO A 293 1.94 11.72 -19.36
C PRO A 293 2.06 10.22 -19.51
N ALA A 294 3.15 9.61 -18.98
CA ALA A 294 3.55 8.23 -19.27
C ALA A 294 3.55 7.93 -20.78
N ARG A 295 2.51 7.26 -21.28
CA ARG A 295 2.38 6.88 -22.69
C ARG A 295 1.27 7.64 -23.43
N GLU A 296 0.61 8.56 -22.76
CA GLU A 296 -0.51 9.32 -23.34
C GLU A 296 -0.04 10.58 -24.05
N ALA A 297 -0.72 10.92 -25.14
CA ALA A 297 -0.60 12.25 -25.75
C ALA A 297 -1.39 13.26 -24.92
N PRO A 298 -0.96 14.55 -24.91
CA PRO A 298 -1.70 15.61 -24.23
C PRO A 298 -3.13 15.72 -24.73
N ILE A 299 -4.09 15.87 -23.82
CA ILE A 299 -5.50 16.10 -24.13
C ILE A 299 -5.76 17.61 -24.01
N PRO A 300 -6.29 18.27 -25.06
CA PRO A 300 -6.59 19.70 -25.02
C PRO A 300 -7.46 20.08 -23.81
N GLY A 301 -7.05 21.10 -23.08
CA GLY A 301 -7.75 21.58 -21.88
C GLY A 301 -7.52 20.76 -20.59
N VAL A 302 -6.81 19.63 -20.66
CA VAL A 302 -6.51 18.81 -19.49
C VAL A 302 -5.11 19.12 -18.97
N THR A 303 -5.05 19.79 -17.85
CA THR A 303 -3.81 20.13 -17.12
C THR A 303 -4.05 20.00 -15.62
N SER A 304 -3.00 20.08 -14.81
CA SER A 304 -3.11 20.13 -13.35
C SER A 304 -3.97 21.29 -12.84
N LYS A 305 -4.20 22.30 -13.70
CA LYS A 305 -5.09 23.42 -13.39
C LYS A 305 -6.54 22.99 -13.15
N LEU A 306 -7.01 21.90 -13.76
CA LEU A 306 -8.34 21.36 -13.47
C LEU A 306 -8.48 21.01 -11.98
N ILE A 307 -7.48 20.39 -11.39
CA ILE A 307 -7.46 20.05 -9.96
C ILE A 307 -7.33 21.33 -9.13
N TYR A 308 -6.40 22.22 -9.52
CA TYR A 308 -6.13 23.47 -8.81
C TYR A 308 -7.37 24.34 -8.65
N ASP A 309 -8.15 24.50 -9.72
CA ASP A 309 -9.33 25.36 -9.74
C ASP A 309 -10.48 24.79 -8.87
N ASN A 310 -10.48 23.46 -8.65
CA ASN A 310 -11.50 22.74 -7.87
C ASN A 310 -11.09 22.44 -6.41
N LEU A 311 -9.89 22.81 -5.98
CA LEU A 311 -9.50 22.75 -4.57
C LEU A 311 -10.40 23.68 -3.74
N ARG A 312 -10.81 23.20 -2.55
CA ARG A 312 -11.72 23.95 -1.67
C ARG A 312 -11.13 25.31 -1.26
N PRO A 313 -11.98 26.32 -1.02
CA PRO A 313 -11.53 27.61 -0.49
C PRO A 313 -10.84 27.45 0.89
N GLY A 314 -9.81 28.27 1.14
CA GLY A 314 -9.10 28.28 2.42
C GLY A 314 -7.84 27.40 2.47
N ILE A 315 -7.57 26.59 1.44
CA ILE A 315 -6.34 25.81 1.34
C ILE A 315 -5.27 26.69 0.69
N GLU A 316 -4.07 26.69 1.25
CA GLU A 316 -2.91 27.26 0.57
C GLU A 316 -2.61 26.41 -0.68
N LYS A 317 -2.54 27.06 -1.85
CA LYS A 317 -2.31 26.34 -3.09
C LYS A 317 -1.41 27.08 -4.06
N SER A 318 -0.55 26.32 -4.72
CA SER A 318 0.33 26.85 -5.79
C SER A 318 0.50 25.83 -6.90
N MET A 319 0.97 26.30 -8.05
CA MET A 319 1.39 25.46 -9.18
C MET A 319 2.80 25.82 -9.57
N CYS A 320 3.60 24.84 -9.94
CA CYS A 320 4.95 25.05 -10.44
C CYS A 320 5.37 23.95 -11.41
N LYS A 321 6.46 24.21 -12.12
CA LYS A 321 7.18 23.15 -12.83
C LYS A 321 8.00 22.32 -11.83
N LYS A 322 8.29 21.09 -12.16
CA LYS A 322 9.07 20.19 -11.28
C LYS A 322 10.42 20.80 -10.92
N GLU A 323 11.08 21.45 -11.86
CA GLU A 323 12.39 22.09 -11.71
C GLU A 323 12.38 23.21 -10.66
N ASP A 324 11.22 23.80 -10.38
CA ASP A 324 11.06 24.91 -9.42
C ASP A 324 10.72 24.46 -8.00
N ILE A 325 10.47 23.17 -7.78
CA ILE A 325 10.06 22.60 -6.47
C ILE A 325 11.03 23.02 -5.36
N LEU A 326 12.33 22.83 -5.58
CA LEU A 326 13.35 23.14 -4.57
C LEU A 326 13.38 24.63 -4.22
N ASN A 327 13.20 25.50 -5.21
CA ASN A 327 13.16 26.94 -4.98
C ASN A 327 11.94 27.34 -4.14
N ILE A 328 10.78 26.77 -4.42
CA ILE A 328 9.55 27.02 -3.63
C ILE A 328 9.74 26.52 -2.20
N LEU A 329 10.28 25.33 -2.03
CA LEU A 329 10.48 24.75 -0.70
C LEU A 329 11.51 25.50 0.15
N LYS A 330 12.48 26.20 -0.47
CA LYS A 330 13.49 26.99 0.27
C LYS A 330 12.88 28.04 1.18
N ASP A 331 11.80 28.68 0.73
CA ASP A 331 11.18 29.81 1.44
C ASP A 331 10.02 29.40 2.35
N LYS A 332 9.62 28.10 2.34
CA LYS A 332 8.49 27.60 3.14
C LYS A 332 8.93 27.02 4.47
N ASN A 333 8.16 27.27 5.51
CA ASN A 333 8.28 26.52 6.76
C ASN A 333 7.54 25.19 6.62
N ILE A 334 8.29 24.09 6.57
CA ILE A 334 7.75 22.73 6.39
C ILE A 334 7.82 21.98 7.72
N GLU A 335 6.67 21.55 8.22
CA GLU A 335 6.56 20.65 9.37
C GLU A 335 6.37 19.20 8.90
N VAL A 336 5.41 19.00 7.97
CA VAL A 336 5.15 17.70 7.34
C VAL A 336 5.03 17.91 5.84
N LEU A 337 5.88 17.22 5.07
CA LEU A 337 5.84 17.20 3.61
C LEU A 337 5.50 15.80 3.12
N ILE A 338 4.60 15.74 2.14
CA ILE A 338 4.31 14.50 1.41
C ILE A 338 4.45 14.74 -0.10
N THR A 339 5.23 13.91 -0.79
CA THR A 339 5.20 13.83 -2.26
C THR A 339 4.27 12.71 -2.69
N LEU A 340 3.34 13.01 -3.60
CA LEU A 340 2.31 12.09 -4.10
C LEU A 340 2.42 11.95 -5.62
N GLY A 341 2.37 10.72 -6.12
CA GLY A 341 2.30 10.44 -7.55
C GLY A 341 3.16 9.26 -8.00
N ALA A 342 2.73 8.64 -9.11
CA ALA A 342 3.38 7.50 -9.76
C ALA A 342 4.36 7.91 -10.87
N GLY A 343 4.56 9.21 -11.06
CA GLY A 343 5.41 9.77 -12.10
C GLY A 343 6.88 9.94 -11.67
N ASP A 344 7.53 10.88 -12.36
CA ASP A 344 8.95 11.19 -12.15
C ASP A 344 9.23 12.19 -11.01
N ILE A 345 8.19 12.57 -10.26
CA ILE A 345 8.33 13.35 -9.02
C ILE A 345 9.27 12.66 -8.02
N ASP A 346 9.33 11.35 -8.06
CA ASP A 346 10.20 10.53 -7.22
C ASP A 346 11.70 10.84 -7.44
N ASN A 347 12.09 11.28 -8.63
CA ASN A 347 13.47 11.66 -8.93
C ASN A 347 13.93 12.89 -8.11
N TYR A 348 13.00 13.71 -7.63
CA TYR A 348 13.29 14.91 -6.83
C TYR A 348 13.35 14.61 -5.32
N VAL A 349 12.89 13.43 -4.89
CA VAL A 349 12.86 13.06 -3.47
C VAL A 349 14.23 13.12 -2.79
N PRO A 350 15.36 12.67 -3.40
CA PRO A 350 16.67 12.80 -2.78
C PRO A 350 17.09 14.26 -2.55
N GLU A 351 16.88 15.13 -3.55
CA GLU A 351 17.23 16.55 -3.46
C GLU A 351 16.34 17.31 -2.47
N ILE A 352 15.04 16.98 -2.42
CA ILE A 352 14.11 17.53 -1.42
C ILE A 352 14.57 17.12 0.00
N LYS A 353 14.95 15.87 0.18
CA LYS A 353 15.47 15.38 1.46
C LYS A 353 16.69 16.17 1.91
N GLU A 354 17.67 16.31 1.03
CA GLU A 354 18.91 17.07 1.30
C GLU A 354 18.60 18.53 1.65
N LEU A 355 17.71 19.18 0.90
CA LEU A 355 17.26 20.53 1.18
C LEU A 355 16.65 20.66 2.57
N LEU A 356 15.75 19.74 2.96
CA LEU A 356 15.06 19.78 4.25
C LEU A 356 16.01 19.49 5.43
N GLU A 357 16.98 18.61 5.24
CA GLU A 357 18.03 18.31 6.23
C GLU A 357 18.99 19.48 6.42
N THR A 358 19.40 20.17 5.34
CA THR A 358 20.32 21.32 5.38
C THR A 358 19.66 22.60 5.91
N LYS A 359 18.34 22.77 5.77
CA LYS A 359 17.62 23.86 6.46
C LYS A 359 17.77 23.84 7.99
N LYS A 360 18.22 22.75 8.55
CA LYS A 360 18.52 22.55 9.96
C LYS A 360 19.63 23.50 10.49
N ILE A 361 20.60 23.81 9.64
CA ILE A 361 21.87 24.50 10.02
C ILE A 361 21.72 26.03 10.02
N LYS A 362 20.67 26.58 9.36
CA LYS A 362 20.51 28.03 9.23
C LYS A 362 19.67 28.70 10.33
N ASN A 363 19.02 27.93 11.19
CA ASN A 363 18.13 28.42 12.25
C ASN A 363 18.63 28.07 13.68
N GLU A 364 19.83 27.51 13.81
CA GLU A 364 20.63 27.43 15.03
C GLU A 364 21.72 28.50 15.01
#